data_7e7c0364cae00f573b533e5cc31d7993
#
_entry.id   7e7c0364cae00f573b533e5cc31d7993
#
_cell.length_a   1.000
_cell.length_b   1.000
_cell.length_c   1.000
_cell.angle_alpha   90.00
_cell.angle_beta   90.00
_cell.angle_gamma   90.00
#
_symmetry.space_group_name_H-M   'P 1'
#
loop_
_entity.id
_entity.type
_entity.pdbx_description
1 polymer ?
#
loop_
_entity_poly.entity_id
_entity_poly.type
_entity_poly.pdbx_seq_one_letter_code
_entity_poly.pdbx_strand_id
1 'polypeptide(L)'
;MENQTLVKEICPTTTQTWVQEGALLVDVREHDEVAQLAYDVPNLLHIPLSQFEERFNEIPKDNKVVMVCRSGGRSLRAAGFLVNHGYENVVNMQHGMIRWAQKGFPTKGDTASVLGSDEGCCSSSSCC
;
A
#
# COMPACT_ATOMS: atom_id res chain seq x y z
N MET A 1 -23.99 1.23 -6.14
CA MET A 1 -23.73 1.32 -5.90
C MET A 1 -23.07 1.75 -5.46
N GLU A 2 -22.78 1.90 -5.28
CA GLU A 2 -22.36 2.20 -4.93
C GLU A 2 -21.63 2.61 -4.28
N ASN A 3 -21.35 2.58 -4.01
CA ASN A 3 -20.89 2.81 -3.35
C ASN A 3 -20.14 3.58 -2.95
N GLN A 4 -20.03 3.99 -2.69
CA GLN A 4 -19.42 4.87 -2.40
C GLN A 4 -18.75 4.76 -1.24
N THR A 5 -17.96 3.91 -1.04
CA THR A 5 -17.06 3.74 0.05
C THR A 5 -16.02 4.80 0.01
N LEU A 6 -15.92 5.54 1.08
CA LEU A 6 -14.91 6.57 1.16
C LEU A 6 -13.70 6.02 1.87
N VAL A 7 -12.62 5.88 1.16
CA VAL A 7 -11.37 5.41 1.73
C VAL A 7 -10.43 6.60 1.82
N LYS A 8 -9.90 6.83 3.02
CA LYS A 8 -8.94 7.89 3.21
C LYS A 8 -7.62 7.48 2.58
N GLU A 9 -6.96 8.41 1.93
CA GLU A 9 -5.67 8.13 1.30
C GLU A 9 -4.58 8.95 1.95
N ILE A 10 -3.41 8.35 2.13
CA ILE A 10 -2.25 9.03 2.67
C ILE A 10 -1.08 8.83 1.72
N CYS A 11 -0.08 9.69 1.82
CA CYS A 11 1.07 9.61 0.94
C CYS A 11 2.14 8.71 1.56
N PRO A 12 3.15 8.31 0.80
CA PRO A 12 4.20 7.44 1.33
C PRO A 12 4.92 8.01 2.54
N THR A 13 5.13 9.31 2.59
CA THR A 13 5.80 9.94 3.73
C THR A 13 4.97 9.78 5.01
N THR A 14 3.66 10.00 4.91
CA THR A 14 2.77 9.78 6.05
C THR A 14 2.73 8.30 6.41
N THR A 15 2.77 7.43 5.41
CA THR A 15 2.81 5.99 5.64
C THR A 15 4.03 5.59 6.47
N GLN A 16 5.19 6.18 6.18
CA GLN A 16 6.38 5.92 6.97
C GLN A 16 6.17 6.23 8.44
N THR A 17 5.53 7.36 8.70
CA THR A 17 5.22 7.74 10.08
C THR A 17 4.30 6.73 10.74
N TRP A 18 3.27 6.31 10.02
CA TRP A 18 2.33 5.32 10.55
C TRP A 18 3.01 3.98 10.84
N VAL A 19 3.94 3.57 9.96
CA VAL A 19 4.68 2.32 10.16
C VAL A 19 5.53 2.41 11.42
N GLN A 20 6.14 3.55 11.66
CA GLN A 20 6.93 3.75 12.86
C GLN A 20 6.07 3.71 14.12
N GLU A 21 4.80 4.02 13.98
CA GLU A 21 3.85 3.97 15.08
C GLU A 21 3.20 2.59 15.24
N GLY A 22 3.58 1.64 14.43
CA GLY A 22 3.07 0.28 14.56
C GLY A 22 1.99 -0.12 13.60
N ALA A 23 1.70 0.69 12.60
CA ALA A 23 0.67 0.34 11.62
C ALA A 23 1.09 -0.87 10.80
N LEU A 24 0.11 -1.63 10.36
CA LEU A 24 0.34 -2.79 9.51
C LEU A 24 0.22 -2.37 8.04
N LEU A 25 1.20 -2.76 7.23
CA LEU A 25 1.11 -2.57 5.80
C LEU A 25 0.58 -3.85 5.17
N VAL A 26 -0.44 -3.75 4.36
CA VAL A 26 -0.99 -4.91 3.65
C VAL A 26 -0.74 -4.71 2.16
N ASP A 27 0.10 -5.56 1.59
CA ASP A 27 0.49 -5.48 0.19
C ASP A 27 -0.41 -6.42 -0.59
N VAL A 28 -1.15 -5.87 -1.55
CA VAL A 28 -2.09 -6.68 -2.33
C VAL A 28 -1.57 -7.01 -3.73
N ARG A 29 -0.27 -6.83 -3.95
CA ARG A 29 0.32 -7.21 -5.22
C ARG A 29 0.44 -8.73 -5.31
N GLU A 30 0.61 -9.24 -6.53
CA GLU A 30 0.75 -10.68 -6.71
C GLU A 30 2.14 -11.16 -6.30
N HIS A 31 2.30 -12.46 -6.16
CA HIS A 31 3.54 -13.04 -5.64
C HIS A 31 4.77 -12.69 -6.46
N ASP A 32 4.64 -12.68 -7.77
CA ASP A 32 5.78 -12.38 -8.64
C ASP A 32 6.23 -10.92 -8.52
N GLU A 33 5.29 -10.01 -8.27
CA GLU A 33 5.64 -8.61 -8.06
C GLU A 33 6.41 -8.44 -6.75
N VAL A 34 5.95 -9.12 -5.71
CA VAL A 34 6.59 -9.04 -4.41
C VAL A 34 7.96 -9.71 -4.45
N ALA A 35 8.09 -10.78 -5.22
CA ALA A 35 9.37 -11.47 -5.35
C ALA A 35 10.41 -10.58 -6.02
N GLN A 36 9.98 -9.70 -6.93
CA GLN A 36 10.89 -8.78 -7.58
C GLN A 36 11.26 -7.60 -6.69
N LEU A 37 10.29 -7.03 -6.01
CA LEU A 37 10.50 -5.84 -5.20
C LEU A 37 9.44 -5.78 -4.12
N ALA A 38 9.84 -5.76 -2.88
CA ALA A 38 8.92 -5.74 -1.75
C ALA A 38 9.17 -4.54 -0.87
N TYR A 39 8.14 -4.13 -0.11
CA TYR A 39 8.30 -3.15 0.94
C TYR A 39 9.11 -3.77 2.07
N ASP A 40 10.08 -3.04 2.59
CA ASP A 40 10.90 -3.55 3.68
C ASP A 40 10.52 -2.84 4.96
N VAL A 41 9.44 -3.28 5.57
CA VAL A 41 8.92 -2.67 6.80
C VAL A 41 8.65 -3.79 7.82
N PRO A 42 8.68 -3.46 9.11
CA PRO A 42 8.56 -4.49 10.15
C PRO A 42 7.21 -5.16 10.22
N ASN A 43 6.14 -4.44 9.94
CA ASN A 43 4.80 -5.01 10.04
C ASN A 43 4.18 -5.09 8.65
N LEU A 44 4.50 -6.16 7.94
CA LEU A 44 4.03 -6.33 6.57
C LEU A 44 3.27 -7.64 6.45
N LEU A 45 2.09 -7.56 5.85
CA LEU A 45 1.30 -8.75 5.54
C LEU A 45 1.04 -8.74 4.04
N HIS A 46 1.33 -9.85 3.37
CA HIS A 46 1.12 -9.95 1.94
C HIS A 46 -0.11 -10.80 1.66
N ILE A 47 -1.14 -10.20 1.08
CA ILE A 47 -2.33 -10.91 0.66
C ILE A 47 -2.61 -10.49 -0.78
N PRO A 48 -2.27 -11.33 -1.77
CA PRO A 48 -2.51 -10.96 -3.17
C PRO A 48 -3.98 -10.66 -3.41
N LEU A 49 -4.26 -9.71 -4.28
CA LEU A 49 -5.64 -9.32 -4.54
C LEU A 49 -6.47 -10.51 -5.02
N SER A 50 -5.86 -11.43 -5.76
CA SER A 50 -6.55 -12.63 -6.23
C SER A 50 -7.00 -13.55 -5.10
N GLN A 51 -6.41 -13.41 -3.91
CA GLN A 51 -6.78 -14.22 -2.75
C GLN A 51 -7.40 -13.38 -1.64
N PHE A 52 -7.65 -12.11 -1.92
CA PHE A 52 -8.01 -11.18 -0.87
C PHE A 52 -9.33 -11.54 -0.18
N GLU A 53 -10.31 -11.94 -0.95
CA GLU A 53 -11.62 -12.26 -0.38
C GLU A 53 -11.57 -13.47 0.53
N GLU A 54 -10.58 -14.33 0.35
CA GLU A 54 -10.44 -15.52 1.18
C GLU A 54 -9.58 -15.29 2.40
N ARG A 55 -8.72 -14.28 2.34
CA ARG A 55 -7.70 -14.12 3.37
C ARG A 55 -7.80 -12.82 4.16
N PHE A 56 -8.74 -11.96 3.83
CA PHE A 56 -8.78 -10.64 4.51
C PHE A 56 -9.01 -10.76 6.02
N ASN A 57 -9.53 -11.88 6.47
CA ASN A 57 -9.71 -12.11 7.90
C ASN A 57 -8.39 -12.11 8.67
N GLU A 58 -7.28 -12.28 7.98
CA GLU A 58 -5.97 -12.24 8.62
C GLU A 58 -5.60 -10.82 9.06
N ILE A 59 -6.31 -9.82 8.55
CA ILE A 59 -6.03 -8.43 8.88
C ILE A 59 -6.77 -8.09 10.18
N PRO A 60 -6.07 -7.62 11.20
CA PRO A 60 -6.73 -7.27 12.46
C PRO A 60 -7.55 -6.00 12.32
N LYS A 61 -8.72 -5.99 12.91
CA LYS A 61 -9.60 -4.82 12.84
C LYS A 61 -9.22 -3.71 13.78
N ASP A 62 -8.52 -4.03 14.84
CA ASP A 62 -8.16 -3.04 15.84
C ASP A 62 -6.91 -2.29 15.52
N ASN A 63 -6.21 -2.64 14.48
CA ASN A 63 -4.93 -2.03 14.17
C ASN A 63 -5.09 -1.00 13.07
N LYS A 64 -4.19 -0.05 13.03
CA LYS A 64 -4.13 0.85 11.88
C LYS A 64 -3.56 0.07 10.71
N VAL A 65 -4.21 0.12 9.58
CA VAL A 65 -3.85 -0.66 8.40
C VAL A 65 -3.68 0.26 7.20
N VAL A 66 -2.57 0.12 6.51
CA VAL A 66 -2.32 0.87 5.28
C VAL A 66 -2.26 -0.12 4.13
N MET A 67 -3.16 0.03 3.18
CA MET A 67 -3.19 -0.85 2.01
C MET A 67 -2.24 -0.30 0.97
N VAL A 68 -1.41 -1.17 0.41
CA VAL A 68 -0.39 -0.76 -0.55
C VAL A 68 -0.39 -1.68 -1.76
N CYS A 69 0.02 -1.14 -2.90
CA CYS A 69 0.23 -1.95 -4.10
C CYS A 69 1.29 -1.24 -4.94
N ARG A 70 1.28 -1.46 -6.25
CA ARG A 70 2.29 -0.86 -7.10
C ARG A 70 2.04 0.63 -7.35
N SER A 71 0.80 0.99 -7.65
CA SER A 71 0.46 2.38 -8.01
C SER A 71 -0.69 2.97 -7.20
N GLY A 72 -1.30 2.20 -6.31
CA GLY A 72 -2.36 2.69 -5.45
C GLY A 72 -3.78 2.29 -5.85
N GLY A 73 -3.97 1.77 -7.05
CA GLY A 73 -5.32 1.44 -7.53
C GLY A 73 -5.88 0.16 -6.97
N ARG A 74 -5.10 -0.91 -7.02
CA ARG A 74 -5.56 -2.20 -6.49
C ARG A 74 -5.74 -2.13 -4.98
N SER A 75 -4.84 -1.43 -4.30
CA SER A 75 -4.95 -1.29 -2.86
C SER A 75 -6.14 -0.44 -2.46
N LEU A 76 -6.51 0.54 -3.28
CA LEU A 76 -7.70 1.34 -3.01
C LEU A 76 -8.95 0.47 -3.05
N ARG A 77 -9.04 -0.43 -4.00
CA ARG A 77 -10.18 -1.34 -4.09
C ARG A 77 -10.23 -2.28 -2.90
N ALA A 78 -9.08 -2.80 -2.50
CA ALA A 78 -9.01 -3.68 -1.34
C ALA A 78 -9.39 -2.93 -0.07
N ALA A 79 -8.95 -1.68 0.06
CA ALA A 79 -9.32 -0.87 1.22
C ALA A 79 -10.82 -0.65 1.28
N GLY A 80 -11.44 -0.39 0.13
CA GLY A 80 -12.90 -0.23 0.07
C GLY A 80 -13.61 -1.50 0.51
N PHE A 81 -13.11 -2.65 0.10
CA PHE A 81 -13.65 -3.93 0.51
C PHE A 81 -13.61 -4.06 2.05
N LEU A 82 -12.49 -3.69 2.65
CA LEU A 82 -12.33 -3.80 4.09
C LEU A 82 -13.27 -2.84 4.83
N VAL A 83 -13.40 -1.62 4.34
CA VAL A 83 -14.30 -0.66 4.96
C VAL A 83 -15.73 -1.18 4.94
N ASN A 84 -16.13 -1.81 3.85
CA ASN A 84 -17.47 -2.40 3.74
C ASN A 84 -17.64 -3.60 4.65
N HIS A 85 -16.55 -4.16 5.17
CA HIS A 85 -16.61 -5.32 6.07
C HIS A 85 -16.30 -4.93 7.52
N GLY A 86 -16.48 -3.67 7.86
CA GLY A 86 -16.39 -3.21 9.25
C GLY A 86 -15.02 -2.79 9.72
N TYR A 87 -14.07 -2.64 8.81
CA TYR A 87 -12.75 -2.12 9.17
C TYR A 87 -12.80 -0.60 9.18
N GLU A 88 -12.43 0.00 10.28
CA GLU A 88 -12.53 1.46 10.43
C GLU A 88 -11.19 2.17 10.38
N ASN A 89 -10.10 1.44 10.56
CA ASN A 89 -8.78 2.06 10.63
C ASN A 89 -7.94 1.72 9.40
N VAL A 90 -8.56 1.73 8.24
CA VAL A 90 -7.91 1.36 6.99
C VAL A 90 -7.76 2.59 6.11
N VAL A 91 -6.56 2.81 5.60
CA VAL A 91 -6.31 3.86 4.62
C VAL A 91 -5.57 3.26 3.44
N ASN A 92 -5.54 3.97 2.34
CA ASN A 92 -4.81 3.56 1.16
C ASN A 92 -3.59 4.46 0.96
N MET A 93 -2.45 3.87 0.62
CA MET A 93 -1.28 4.66 0.30
C MET A 93 -1.33 5.07 -1.16
N GLN A 94 -1.31 6.37 -1.42
CA GLN A 94 -1.32 6.89 -2.77
C GLN A 94 -0.01 6.55 -3.47
N HIS A 95 -0.08 6.32 -4.77
CA HIS A 95 1.07 6.14 -5.64
C HIS A 95 1.88 4.87 -5.41
N GLY A 96 1.58 4.13 -4.36
CA GLY A 96 2.13 2.79 -4.15
C GLY A 96 3.64 2.67 -4.16
N MET A 97 4.11 1.49 -4.55
CA MET A 97 5.54 1.19 -4.58
C MET A 97 6.33 2.16 -5.47
N ILE A 98 5.72 2.64 -6.54
CA ILE A 98 6.42 3.54 -7.44
C ILE A 98 6.92 4.77 -6.70
N ARG A 99 6.05 5.44 -5.97
CA ARG A 99 6.45 6.62 -5.23
C ARG A 99 7.29 6.27 -4.01
N TRP A 100 6.98 5.16 -3.37
CA TRP A 100 7.74 4.69 -2.21
C TRP A 100 9.23 4.53 -2.58
N ALA A 101 9.48 3.85 -3.70
CA ALA A 101 10.84 3.63 -4.17
C ALA A 101 11.50 4.92 -4.64
N GLN A 102 10.74 5.80 -5.29
CA GLN A 102 11.28 7.08 -5.74
C GLN A 102 11.74 7.95 -4.59
N LYS A 103 11.12 7.81 -3.44
CA LYS A 103 11.53 8.57 -2.26
C LYS A 103 12.68 7.90 -1.51
N GLY A 104 13.11 6.75 -1.95
CA GLY A 104 14.22 6.06 -1.31
C GLY A 104 13.85 5.36 -0.02
N PHE A 105 12.57 5.09 0.18
CA PHE A 105 12.11 4.40 1.39
C PHE A 105 12.47 2.92 1.32
N PRO A 106 12.50 2.20 2.44
CA PRO A 106 13.05 0.84 2.48
C PRO A 106 12.34 -0.14 1.56
N THR A 107 13.11 -0.82 0.73
CA THR A 107 12.61 -1.86 -0.15
C THR A 107 13.59 -3.02 -0.17
N LYS A 108 13.10 -4.18 -0.58
CA LYS A 108 13.94 -5.35 -0.82
C LYS A 108 13.74 -5.77 -2.26
N GLY A 109 14.80 -5.79 -3.03
CA GLY A 109 14.74 -6.29 -4.39
C GLY A 109 15.15 -5.25 -5.41
N ASP A 110 14.66 -5.41 -6.62
CA ASP A 110 15.09 -4.63 -7.76
C ASP A 110 14.16 -3.46 -8.03
N THR A 111 14.63 -2.25 -7.78
CA THR A 111 13.82 -1.05 -7.98
C THR A 111 13.76 -0.59 -9.43
N ALA A 112 14.51 -1.21 -10.31
CA ALA A 112 14.55 -0.79 -11.70
C ALA A 112 13.18 -0.82 -12.37
N SER A 113 12.34 -1.76 -11.97
CA SER A 113 11.02 -1.88 -12.58
C SER A 113 10.10 -0.70 -12.27
N VAL A 114 10.36 0.04 -11.20
CA VAL A 114 9.54 1.18 -10.83
C VAL A 114 10.28 2.50 -10.99
N LEU A 115 11.61 2.49 -11.04
CA LEU A 115 12.39 3.70 -11.15
C LEU A 115 12.94 3.94 -12.56
N GLY A 116 12.81 2.95 -13.37
CA GLY A 116 13.52 2.97 -14.65
C GLY A 116 13.26 4.14 -15.51
N SER A 117 12.16 4.72 -15.41
CA SER A 117 11.96 5.79 -16.23
C SER A 117 11.89 7.00 -15.57
N ASP A 118 12.04 7.32 -15.01
CA ASP A 118 11.94 8.32 -14.61
C ASP A 118 11.83 9.32 -14.57
N GLU A 119 11.96 9.94 -14.67
CA GLU A 119 12.05 10.82 -14.68
C GLU A 119 11.49 11.66 -14.25
N GLY A 120 11.40 12.08 -13.95
CA GLY A 120 11.05 12.77 -13.62
C GLY A 120 10.37 13.39 -12.91
N CYS A 121 9.99 13.52 -12.55
CA CYS A 121 9.25 13.96 -12.01
C CYS A 121 9.12 14.39 -10.98
N CYS A 122 9.15 14.51 -10.49
CA CYS A 122 8.94 14.76 -9.54
C CYS A 122 8.96 15.63 -8.90
N SER A 123 9.06 16.07 -8.87
CA SER A 123 9.32 16.90 -8.29
C SER A 123 8.52 17.45 -7.44
N SER A 124 7.90 17.61 -7.37
CA SER A 124 7.17 18.18 -6.73
C SER A 124 6.79 17.93 -5.71
N SER A 125 6.80 17.83 -5.35
CA SER A 125 6.61 17.70 -4.40
C SER A 125 5.72 17.77 -3.63
N SER A 126 5.22 18.29 -3.77
CA SER A 126 4.37 18.44 -3.02
C SER A 126 3.78 17.47 -2.50
N CYS A 127 3.56 16.71 -3.01
CA CYS A 127 2.90 15.86 -2.55
C CYS A 127 3.56 15.11 -1.82
N CYS A 128 4.04 15.06 -1.21
CA CYS A 128 4.65 14.11 -0.47
C CYS A 128 5.79 13.71 -1.11
#